data_fc2819ebb2b94a4cfbc06b1880faf520
#
_entry.id   fc2819ebb2b94a4cfbc06b1880faf520
#
_cell.length_a   1.000
_cell.length_b   1.000
_cell.length_c   1.000
_cell.angle_alpha   90.00
_cell.angle_beta   90.00
_cell.angle_gamma   90.00
#
_symmetry.space_group_name_H-M   'P 1'
#
loop_
_entity.id
_entity.type
_entity.pdbx_description
1 polymer ?
#
loop_
_entity_poly.entity_id
_entity_poly.type
_entity_poly.pdbx_seq_one_letter_code
_entity_poly.pdbx_strand_id
1 'polypeptide(L)'
;MKSLLSYLGLSALLSLLLLGHYFFGYYGHYGYDDVMGYMYQAAQLVQGQFHLGDDHYAYRWGTIFPTALSYALLGINDFAGALPAMLITGATALLIFWSLGGRWKGAGIWGVLLFFFNEWSLFYSDKVMPDILVALGTLGLFLCLWRLRFKRQGGPSWPYALSFSLILLYSFWAKETIILSLPVFFVFFLLDVYRREYLAFWAWAIGFSALFFALYFGVIYGQTGSFLYRFKAIELGSYFNPCSYDQLPISHLLERISYGLGLLFLRSGLLPVLGMGLGSLFFLKGRLWKLDSESAFWSLSLGLSVFSAYFMTISYKAYVPMCGTDVRHFLYLAPLAAIAAAPYLQAFWQRKQYTLGLLLPLWFWTGLAYWLDYGNALSIGAWALALSLFALSPQRLIVGARALSISLFILALAYPTYQSMQYAQTQGYIEQRELILRHFSPDQQQAAIVISNPVQRNFGEYYMQFAPQSQVLFWNYQQAAQEQPQPNSRYYLLLNGFSRYQSNTSWEELPPLVQAYYQDQKQLPLKLIDSQKEGAILLLEITDPAAAWPQLLLPQ
;
A
#
# COMPACT_ATOMS: atom_id res chain seq x y z
N MET A 1 27.24 0.59 -22.81
CA MET A 1 27.95 0.09 -21.62
C MET A 1 27.73 0.98 -20.39
N LYS A 2 28.03 2.31 -20.38
CA LYS A 2 27.81 3.18 -19.20
C LYS A 2 26.35 3.22 -18.69
N SER A 3 25.35 3.20 -19.56
CA SER A 3 23.94 3.17 -19.16
C SER A 3 23.56 1.84 -18.50
N LEU A 4 24.02 0.72 -18.99
CA LEU A 4 23.74 -0.59 -18.40
C LEU A 4 24.33 -0.71 -16.99
N LEU A 5 25.56 -0.25 -16.77
CA LEU A 5 26.19 -0.22 -15.46
C LEU A 5 25.42 0.66 -14.47
N SER A 6 24.85 1.79 -14.93
CA SER A 6 24.01 2.64 -14.06
C SER A 6 22.71 1.94 -13.65
N TYR A 7 22.06 1.21 -14.55
CA TYR A 7 20.87 0.43 -14.21
C TYR A 7 21.19 -0.73 -13.27
N LEU A 8 22.26 -1.46 -13.52
CA LEU A 8 22.69 -2.55 -12.64
C LEU A 8 23.04 -2.05 -11.23
N GLY A 9 23.79 -0.95 -11.14
CA GLY A 9 24.14 -0.32 -9.87
C GLY A 9 22.90 0.17 -9.11
N LEU A 10 21.95 0.81 -9.81
CA LEU A 10 20.69 1.25 -9.19
C LEU A 10 19.84 0.05 -8.75
N SER A 11 19.72 -0.99 -9.57
CA SER A 11 18.97 -2.21 -9.21
C SER A 11 19.56 -2.86 -7.97
N ALA A 12 20.88 -3.00 -7.90
CA ALA A 12 21.56 -3.55 -6.71
C ALA A 12 21.30 -2.69 -5.47
N LEU A 13 21.41 -1.36 -5.58
CA LEU A 13 21.13 -0.44 -4.48
C LEU A 13 19.67 -0.55 -4.02
N LEU A 14 18.71 -0.53 -4.93
CA LEU A 14 17.28 -0.68 -4.59
C LEU A 14 17.00 -2.03 -3.93
N SER A 15 17.60 -3.12 -4.41
CA SER A 15 17.47 -4.43 -3.80
C SER A 15 18.02 -4.44 -2.38
N LEU A 16 19.20 -3.84 -2.14
CA LEU A 16 19.77 -3.72 -0.80
C LEU A 16 18.90 -2.87 0.13
N LEU A 17 18.33 -1.78 -0.36
CA LEU A 17 17.45 -0.92 0.43
C LEU A 17 16.12 -1.62 0.77
N LEU A 18 15.51 -2.36 -0.17
CA LEU A 18 14.28 -3.12 0.06
C LEU A 18 14.52 -4.29 1.01
N LEU A 19 15.61 -5.02 0.84
CA LEU A 19 16.00 -6.08 1.77
C LEU A 19 16.31 -5.50 3.15
N GLY A 20 17.04 -4.39 3.21
CA GLY A 20 17.31 -3.69 4.48
C GLY A 20 16.02 -3.23 5.16
N HIS A 21 15.06 -2.68 4.41
CA HIS A 21 13.74 -2.35 4.96
C HIS A 21 13.03 -3.59 5.47
N TYR A 22 13.01 -4.68 4.72
CA TYR A 22 12.39 -5.94 5.15
C TYR A 22 13.04 -6.49 6.43
N PHE A 23 14.36 -6.55 6.51
CA PHE A 23 15.03 -7.15 7.68
C PHE A 23 14.98 -6.27 8.94
N PHE A 24 14.92 -4.95 8.79
CA PHE A 24 14.98 -4.01 9.93
C PHE A 24 13.68 -3.26 10.20
N GLY A 25 12.77 -3.22 9.25
CA GLY A 25 11.53 -2.45 9.33
C GLY A 25 10.24 -3.28 9.19
N TYR A 26 10.37 -4.57 8.91
CA TYR A 26 9.21 -5.44 8.77
C TYR A 26 8.58 -5.72 10.15
N TYR A 27 7.31 -5.41 10.30
CA TYR A 27 6.56 -5.67 11.53
C TYR A 27 5.36 -6.61 11.32
N GLY A 28 5.34 -7.34 10.22
CA GLY A 28 4.29 -8.27 9.88
C GLY A 28 3.29 -7.74 8.85
N HIS A 29 2.26 -8.50 8.69
CA HIS A 29 1.16 -8.23 7.77
C HIS A 29 -0.04 -7.66 8.53
N TYR A 30 -1.02 -7.09 7.81
CA TYR A 30 -2.32 -6.78 8.40
C TYR A 30 -3.12 -8.08 8.61
N GLY A 31 -3.68 -8.24 9.81
CA GLY A 31 -4.33 -9.49 10.20
C GLY A 31 -5.57 -9.88 9.41
N TYR A 32 -6.22 -8.95 8.72
CA TYR A 32 -7.39 -9.25 7.91
C TYR A 32 -7.10 -9.08 6.42
N ASP A 33 -6.83 -7.88 5.94
CA ASP A 33 -6.66 -7.60 4.51
C ASP A 33 -5.55 -8.43 3.87
N ASP A 34 -4.35 -8.44 4.46
CA ASP A 34 -3.22 -9.19 3.95
C ASP A 34 -3.39 -10.69 4.18
N VAL A 35 -3.56 -11.08 5.46
CA VAL A 35 -3.47 -12.48 5.88
C VAL A 35 -4.71 -13.25 5.46
N MET A 36 -5.89 -12.86 5.91
CA MET A 36 -7.13 -13.58 5.58
C MET A 36 -7.66 -13.26 4.20
N GLY A 37 -7.30 -12.10 3.65
CA GLY A 37 -7.64 -11.75 2.27
C GLY A 37 -6.70 -12.41 1.27
N TYR A 38 -5.59 -11.76 0.97
CA TYR A 38 -4.73 -12.14 -0.16
C TYR A 38 -3.86 -13.36 0.11
N MET A 39 -3.25 -13.44 1.30
CA MET A 39 -2.32 -14.53 1.62
C MET A 39 -3.07 -15.86 1.77
N TYR A 40 -4.24 -15.84 2.39
CA TYR A 40 -5.11 -17.01 2.45
C TYR A 40 -5.52 -17.49 1.05
N GLN A 41 -6.01 -16.60 0.19
CA GLN A 41 -6.40 -16.96 -1.17
C GLN A 41 -5.21 -17.48 -1.99
N ALA A 42 -4.03 -16.91 -1.81
CA ALA A 42 -2.80 -17.40 -2.45
C ALA A 42 -2.39 -18.79 -1.95
N ALA A 43 -2.52 -19.04 -0.65
CA ALA A 43 -2.27 -20.36 -0.06
C ALA A 43 -3.28 -21.40 -0.58
N GLN A 44 -4.59 -21.07 -0.62
CA GLN A 44 -5.62 -21.92 -1.19
C GLN A 44 -5.32 -22.28 -2.66
N LEU A 45 -4.79 -21.34 -3.44
CA LEU A 45 -4.41 -21.60 -4.83
C LEU A 45 -3.25 -22.63 -4.92
N VAL A 46 -2.21 -22.48 -4.07
CA VAL A 46 -1.08 -23.43 -4.03
C VAL A 46 -1.52 -24.81 -3.54
N GLN A 47 -2.47 -24.87 -2.61
CA GLN A 47 -3.02 -26.10 -2.06
C GLN A 47 -4.09 -26.76 -2.95
N GLY A 48 -4.45 -26.15 -4.09
CA GLY A 48 -5.47 -26.66 -5.01
C GLY A 48 -6.91 -26.52 -4.50
N GLN A 49 -7.16 -25.66 -3.53
CA GLN A 49 -8.45 -25.44 -2.89
C GLN A 49 -9.10 -24.08 -3.25
N PHE A 50 -8.43 -23.30 -4.11
CA PHE A 50 -8.92 -21.99 -4.51
C PHE A 50 -10.26 -22.08 -5.27
N HIS A 51 -11.22 -21.28 -4.84
CA HIS A 51 -12.51 -21.15 -5.51
C HIS A 51 -13.02 -19.72 -5.47
N LEU A 52 -13.85 -19.35 -6.44
CA LEU A 52 -14.56 -18.08 -6.44
C LEU A 52 -15.84 -18.23 -5.61
N GLY A 53 -16.04 -17.34 -4.66
CA GLY A 53 -17.20 -17.33 -3.79
C GLY A 53 -17.63 -15.90 -3.42
N ASP A 54 -18.26 -15.74 -2.26
CA ASP A 54 -18.74 -14.44 -1.79
C ASP A 54 -17.63 -13.54 -1.25
N ASP A 55 -16.43 -14.09 -1.05
CA ASP A 55 -15.27 -13.31 -0.64
C ASP A 55 -14.72 -12.48 -1.82
N HIS A 56 -14.79 -11.17 -1.69
CA HIS A 56 -14.32 -10.25 -2.72
C HIS A 56 -12.80 -10.31 -2.96
N TYR A 57 -12.01 -10.79 -1.99
CA TYR A 57 -10.57 -10.98 -2.17
C TYR A 57 -10.26 -12.02 -3.24
N ALA A 58 -11.08 -13.08 -3.36
CA ALA A 58 -10.90 -14.13 -4.36
C ALA A 58 -10.88 -13.62 -5.83
N TYR A 59 -11.40 -12.41 -6.08
CA TYR A 59 -11.42 -11.78 -7.41
C TYR A 59 -10.20 -10.90 -7.71
N ARG A 60 -9.27 -10.75 -6.77
CA ARG A 60 -8.09 -9.87 -6.90
C ARG A 60 -6.85 -10.63 -7.36
N TRP A 61 -6.97 -11.27 -8.50
CA TRP A 61 -5.96 -12.17 -9.09
C TRP A 61 -4.61 -11.51 -9.32
N GLY A 62 -4.57 -10.20 -9.60
CA GLY A 62 -3.32 -9.46 -9.77
C GLY A 62 -2.42 -9.46 -8.54
N THR A 63 -2.98 -9.65 -7.35
CA THR A 63 -2.24 -9.80 -6.09
C THR A 63 -2.06 -11.27 -5.71
N ILE A 64 -3.11 -12.09 -5.86
CA ILE A 64 -3.11 -13.50 -5.47
C ILE A 64 -2.08 -14.30 -6.27
N PHE A 65 -2.06 -14.20 -7.62
CA PHE A 65 -1.20 -15.04 -8.45
C PHE A 65 0.30 -14.82 -8.23
N PRO A 66 0.83 -13.58 -8.15
CA PRO A 66 2.24 -13.39 -7.80
C PRO A 66 2.60 -13.93 -6.42
N THR A 67 1.70 -13.76 -5.43
CA THR A 67 1.91 -14.27 -4.07
C THR A 67 1.88 -15.80 -4.06
N ALA A 68 0.93 -16.43 -4.77
CA ALA A 68 0.86 -17.88 -4.90
C ALA A 68 2.10 -18.46 -5.61
N LEU A 69 2.58 -17.79 -6.68
CA LEU A 69 3.82 -18.20 -7.33
C LEU A 69 5.01 -18.13 -6.37
N SER A 70 5.10 -17.06 -5.57
CA SER A 70 6.14 -16.94 -4.56
C SER A 70 6.04 -18.04 -3.49
N TYR A 71 4.83 -18.36 -3.03
CA TYR A 71 4.58 -19.47 -2.10
C TYR A 71 4.92 -20.84 -2.68
N ALA A 72 4.59 -21.07 -3.95
CA ALA A 72 4.94 -22.32 -4.63
C ALA A 72 6.46 -22.54 -4.73
N LEU A 73 7.24 -21.44 -4.85
CA LEU A 73 8.69 -21.52 -4.99
C LEU A 73 9.44 -21.52 -3.65
N LEU A 74 8.93 -20.81 -2.65
CA LEU A 74 9.65 -20.51 -1.41
C LEU A 74 8.93 -21.03 -0.14
N GLY A 75 7.77 -21.65 -0.29
CA GLY A 75 6.89 -22.03 0.82
C GLY A 75 6.08 -20.85 1.36
N ILE A 76 5.05 -21.16 2.17
CA ILE A 76 4.20 -20.14 2.81
C ILE A 76 4.96 -19.56 4.00
N ASN A 77 5.50 -18.36 3.84
CA ASN A 77 6.23 -17.63 4.88
C ASN A 77 6.24 -16.12 4.59
N ASP A 78 6.67 -15.33 5.57
CA ASP A 78 6.65 -13.86 5.50
C ASP A 78 7.45 -13.30 4.32
N PHE A 79 8.65 -13.83 4.07
CA PHE A 79 9.48 -13.37 2.97
C PHE A 79 8.83 -13.65 1.60
N ALA A 80 8.30 -14.85 1.44
CA ALA A 80 7.59 -15.24 0.22
C ALA A 80 6.33 -14.38 0.00
N GLY A 81 5.62 -14.01 1.06
CA GLY A 81 4.50 -13.06 0.99
C GLY A 81 4.95 -11.66 0.55
N ALA A 82 6.00 -11.12 1.16
CA ALA A 82 6.51 -9.78 0.89
C ALA A 82 7.18 -9.62 -0.48
N LEU A 83 7.81 -10.66 -1.00
CA LEU A 83 8.66 -10.62 -2.21
C LEU A 83 7.98 -10.02 -3.44
N PRO A 84 6.71 -10.33 -3.80
CA PRO A 84 6.04 -9.71 -4.93
C PRO A 84 5.93 -8.19 -4.81
N ALA A 85 5.56 -7.67 -3.63
CA ALA A 85 5.44 -6.24 -3.38
C ALA A 85 6.81 -5.53 -3.46
N MET A 86 7.87 -6.16 -2.93
CA MET A 86 9.24 -5.66 -3.04
C MET A 86 9.68 -5.55 -4.52
N LEU A 87 9.44 -6.58 -5.31
CA LEU A 87 9.77 -6.57 -6.74
C LEU A 87 8.98 -5.49 -7.51
N ILE A 88 7.71 -5.31 -7.21
CA ILE A 88 6.84 -4.29 -7.81
C ILE A 88 7.34 -2.89 -7.45
N THR A 89 7.73 -2.65 -6.19
CA THR A 89 8.28 -1.36 -5.74
C THR A 89 9.60 -1.06 -6.44
N GLY A 90 10.50 -2.04 -6.51
CA GLY A 90 11.76 -1.92 -7.26
C GLY A 90 11.55 -1.63 -8.74
N ALA A 91 10.62 -2.36 -9.39
CA ALA A 91 10.26 -2.14 -10.80
C ALA A 91 9.69 -0.73 -11.02
N THR A 92 8.84 -0.23 -10.13
CA THR A 92 8.29 1.14 -10.19
C THR A 92 9.41 2.17 -10.12
N ALA A 93 10.35 2.04 -9.18
CA ALA A 93 11.50 2.93 -9.06
C ALA A 93 12.41 2.90 -10.30
N LEU A 94 12.66 1.72 -10.87
CA LEU A 94 13.44 1.56 -12.10
C LEU A 94 12.74 2.19 -13.31
N LEU A 95 11.42 2.08 -13.42
CA LEU A 95 10.64 2.71 -14.49
C LEU A 95 10.63 4.24 -14.36
N ILE A 96 10.58 4.78 -13.13
CA ILE A 96 10.75 6.22 -12.87
C ILE A 96 12.13 6.68 -13.36
N PHE A 97 13.20 5.98 -12.95
CA PHE A 97 14.55 6.31 -13.38
C PHE A 97 14.70 6.27 -14.90
N TRP A 98 14.18 5.21 -15.52
CA TRP A 98 14.24 5.04 -16.96
C TRP A 98 13.50 6.15 -17.72
N SER A 99 12.30 6.54 -17.28
CA SER A 99 11.49 7.58 -17.93
C SER A 99 12.17 8.96 -17.94
N LEU A 100 13.00 9.24 -16.93
CA LEU A 100 13.71 10.51 -16.73
C LEU A 100 15.17 10.49 -17.24
N GLY A 101 15.73 9.31 -17.52
CA GLY A 101 17.17 9.14 -17.76
C GLY A 101 17.73 9.70 -19.06
N GLY A 102 16.90 10.01 -20.06
CA GLY A 102 17.34 10.46 -21.36
C GLY A 102 17.68 11.96 -21.42
N ARG A 103 16.65 12.79 -21.33
CA ARG A 103 16.75 14.26 -21.47
C ARG A 103 17.18 14.95 -20.17
N TRP A 104 16.84 14.37 -19.02
CA TRP A 104 16.99 14.94 -17.70
C TRP A 104 18.08 14.23 -16.89
N LYS A 105 19.34 14.30 -17.38
CA LYS A 105 20.47 13.71 -16.64
C LYS A 105 20.45 14.12 -15.16
N GLY A 106 20.38 13.15 -14.27
CA GLY A 106 20.29 13.34 -12.82
C GLY A 106 18.88 13.45 -12.24
N ALA A 107 17.87 13.85 -13.02
CA ALA A 107 16.48 13.91 -12.51
C ALA A 107 15.94 12.51 -12.15
N GLY A 108 16.39 11.46 -12.87
CA GLY A 108 16.00 10.09 -12.55
C GLY A 108 16.30 9.68 -11.11
N ILE A 109 17.44 10.11 -10.56
CA ILE A 109 17.80 9.85 -9.16
C ILE A 109 16.81 10.56 -8.21
N TRP A 110 16.48 11.83 -8.48
CA TRP A 110 15.53 12.58 -7.67
C TRP A 110 14.13 11.95 -7.71
N GLY A 111 13.69 11.50 -8.89
CA GLY A 111 12.42 10.79 -9.03
C GLY A 111 12.39 9.50 -8.20
N VAL A 112 13.46 8.71 -8.24
CA VAL A 112 13.59 7.50 -7.42
C VAL A 112 13.59 7.83 -5.94
N LEU A 113 14.36 8.83 -5.50
CA LEU A 113 14.42 9.22 -4.08
C LEU A 113 13.06 9.72 -3.57
N LEU A 114 12.36 10.57 -4.34
CA LEU A 114 11.04 11.08 -3.97
C LEU A 114 9.97 9.98 -3.89
N PHE A 115 10.04 8.97 -4.75
CA PHE A 115 9.13 7.83 -4.71
C PHE A 115 9.50 6.85 -3.60
N PHE A 116 10.78 6.44 -3.54
CA PHE A 116 11.23 5.36 -2.67
C PHE A 116 11.18 5.76 -1.19
N PHE A 117 11.59 6.99 -0.86
CA PHE A 117 11.53 7.51 0.51
C PHE A 117 10.19 8.21 0.83
N ASN A 118 9.18 8.09 -0.02
CA ASN A 118 7.83 8.32 0.44
C ASN A 118 7.46 7.21 1.43
N GLU A 119 7.12 7.58 2.65
CA GLU A 119 6.83 6.67 3.75
C GLU A 119 5.89 5.53 3.34
N TRP A 120 4.82 5.85 2.63
CA TRP A 120 3.80 4.87 2.24
C TRP A 120 4.25 3.95 1.11
N SER A 121 5.07 4.44 0.17
CA SER A 121 5.64 3.59 -0.89
C SER A 121 6.53 2.51 -0.29
N LEU A 122 7.33 2.87 0.71
CA LEU A 122 8.22 1.93 1.38
C LEU A 122 7.46 1.05 2.37
N PHE A 123 6.51 1.61 3.12
CA PHE A 123 5.66 0.87 4.05
C PHE A 123 4.91 -0.28 3.37
N TYR A 124 4.34 -0.03 2.18
CA TYR A 124 3.62 -1.07 1.43
C TYR A 124 4.53 -1.94 0.56
N SER A 125 5.83 -1.69 0.54
CA SER A 125 6.77 -2.48 -0.26
C SER A 125 6.94 -3.92 0.22
N ASP A 126 6.58 -4.23 1.44
CA ASP A 126 6.66 -5.56 2.06
C ASP A 126 5.29 -6.11 2.51
N LYS A 127 4.19 -5.48 2.12
CA LYS A 127 2.83 -5.93 2.44
C LYS A 127 2.16 -6.57 1.22
N VAL A 128 1.35 -7.60 1.45
CA VAL A 128 0.58 -8.26 0.38
C VAL A 128 -0.65 -7.42 0.06
N MET A 129 -0.40 -6.19 -0.43
CA MET A 129 -1.45 -5.22 -0.75
C MET A 129 -1.46 -4.87 -2.24
N PRO A 130 -2.64 -4.74 -2.86
CA PRO A 130 -2.77 -4.45 -4.29
C PRO A 130 -2.36 -3.02 -4.66
N ASP A 131 -2.30 -2.11 -3.69
CA ASP A 131 -2.17 -0.67 -3.94
C ASP A 131 -0.85 -0.28 -4.60
N ILE A 132 0.26 -0.96 -4.23
CA ILE A 132 1.55 -0.75 -4.89
C ILE A 132 1.55 -1.28 -6.33
N LEU A 133 0.78 -2.32 -6.62
CA LEU A 133 0.60 -2.86 -7.97
C LEU A 133 -0.25 -1.90 -8.82
N VAL A 134 -1.30 -1.30 -8.25
CA VAL A 134 -2.08 -0.23 -8.91
C VAL A 134 -1.18 0.97 -9.21
N ALA A 135 -0.24 1.32 -8.33
CA ALA A 135 0.72 2.40 -8.57
C ALA A 135 1.65 2.08 -9.76
N LEU A 136 2.21 0.87 -9.83
CA LEU A 136 2.97 0.39 -10.98
C LEU A 136 2.13 0.39 -12.25
N GLY A 137 0.91 -0.12 -12.19
CA GLY A 137 -0.01 -0.18 -13.32
C GLY A 137 -0.36 1.20 -13.86
N THR A 138 -0.72 2.14 -12.98
CA THR A 138 -0.99 3.54 -13.35
C THR A 138 0.23 4.16 -14.04
N LEU A 139 1.41 4.02 -13.47
CA LEU A 139 2.65 4.47 -14.11
C LEU A 139 2.82 3.82 -15.49
N GLY A 140 2.62 2.51 -15.61
CA GLY A 140 2.73 1.77 -16.86
C GLY A 140 1.79 2.26 -17.96
N LEU A 141 0.53 2.57 -17.62
CA LEU A 141 -0.46 3.15 -18.54
C LEU A 141 0.00 4.51 -19.08
N PHE A 142 0.49 5.40 -18.21
CA PHE A 142 1.03 6.69 -18.63
C PHE A 142 2.32 6.54 -19.44
N LEU A 143 3.18 5.56 -19.13
CA LEU A 143 4.39 5.28 -19.91
C LEU A 143 4.06 4.79 -21.32
N CYS A 144 2.98 4.03 -21.53
CA CYS A 144 2.53 3.66 -22.87
C CYS A 144 2.18 4.90 -23.71
N LEU A 145 1.41 5.85 -23.15
CA LEU A 145 1.09 7.11 -23.81
C LEU A 145 2.30 7.99 -24.02
N TRP A 146 3.18 8.09 -23.01
CA TRP A 146 4.42 8.86 -23.11
C TRP A 146 5.34 8.34 -24.23
N ARG A 147 5.54 7.02 -24.32
CA ARG A 147 6.35 6.43 -25.39
C ARG A 147 5.72 6.64 -26.75
N LEU A 148 4.42 6.49 -26.86
CA LEU A 148 3.68 6.73 -28.09
C LEU A 148 3.91 8.17 -28.60
N ARG A 149 3.90 9.17 -27.70
CA ARG A 149 3.98 10.61 -28.05
C ARG A 149 5.40 11.08 -28.29
N PHE A 150 6.36 10.64 -27.47
CA PHE A 150 7.69 11.26 -27.43
C PHE A 150 8.83 10.34 -27.87
N LYS A 151 8.62 9.04 -27.94
CA LYS A 151 9.68 8.07 -28.26
C LYS A 151 9.39 7.21 -29.48
N ARG A 152 8.20 7.27 -30.05
CA ARG A 152 7.85 6.53 -31.24
C ARG A 152 8.55 7.16 -32.47
N GLN A 153 9.35 6.36 -33.17
CA GLN A 153 10.00 6.72 -34.43
C GLN A 153 9.26 6.04 -35.59
N GLY A 154 8.02 6.49 -35.88
CA GLY A 154 7.19 5.82 -36.89
C GLY A 154 6.62 4.47 -36.35
N GLY A 155 6.29 3.55 -37.24
CA GLY A 155 5.81 2.23 -36.87
C GLY A 155 4.37 2.17 -36.34
N PRO A 156 3.82 0.99 -36.10
CA PRO A 156 2.42 0.79 -35.69
C PRO A 156 2.19 1.23 -34.24
N SER A 157 0.94 1.62 -33.93
CA SER A 157 0.52 2.00 -32.56
C SER A 157 -0.03 0.84 -31.75
N TRP A 158 -0.40 -0.27 -32.42
CA TRP A 158 -1.05 -1.40 -31.75
C TRP A 158 -0.21 -2.06 -30.63
N PRO A 159 1.14 -2.13 -30.66
CA PRO A 159 1.87 -2.73 -29.53
C PRO A 159 1.75 -1.91 -28.25
N TYR A 160 1.70 -0.57 -28.36
CA TYR A 160 1.46 0.32 -27.23
C TYR A 160 0.03 0.18 -26.71
N ALA A 161 -0.94 0.02 -27.60
CA ALA A 161 -2.34 -0.21 -27.25
C ALA A 161 -2.54 -1.57 -26.56
N LEU A 162 -1.90 -2.62 -27.08
CA LEU A 162 -1.91 -3.95 -26.47
C LEU A 162 -1.31 -3.91 -25.04
N SER A 163 -0.12 -3.30 -24.90
CA SER A 163 0.53 -3.12 -23.59
C SER A 163 -0.35 -2.33 -22.63
N PHE A 164 -0.97 -1.23 -23.10
CA PHE A 164 -1.90 -0.43 -22.31
C PHE A 164 -3.07 -1.28 -21.81
N SER A 165 -3.71 -2.05 -22.68
CA SER A 165 -4.87 -2.88 -22.34
C SER A 165 -4.52 -4.03 -21.39
N LEU A 166 -3.36 -4.66 -21.57
CA LEU A 166 -2.89 -5.71 -20.65
C LEU A 166 -2.57 -5.14 -19.25
N ILE A 167 -1.90 -3.98 -19.20
CA ILE A 167 -1.61 -3.31 -17.93
C ILE A 167 -2.91 -2.87 -17.24
N LEU A 168 -3.88 -2.35 -17.98
CA LEU A 168 -5.18 -1.96 -17.44
C LEU A 168 -5.92 -3.16 -16.84
N LEU A 169 -6.02 -4.27 -17.58
CA LEU A 169 -6.64 -5.50 -17.10
C LEU A 169 -5.93 -6.04 -15.86
N TYR A 170 -4.60 -6.16 -15.90
CA TYR A 170 -3.83 -6.70 -14.77
C TYR A 170 -3.97 -5.82 -13.51
N SER A 171 -3.96 -4.50 -13.67
CA SER A 171 -4.18 -3.56 -12.57
C SER A 171 -5.60 -3.65 -12.02
N PHE A 172 -6.59 -3.86 -12.89
CA PHE A 172 -7.96 -4.11 -12.48
C PHE A 172 -8.11 -5.45 -11.74
N TRP A 173 -7.39 -6.50 -12.16
CA TRP A 173 -7.30 -7.74 -11.41
C TRP A 173 -6.73 -7.55 -10.01
N ALA A 174 -5.82 -6.60 -9.83
CA ALA A 174 -5.29 -6.28 -8.52
C ALA A 174 -6.33 -5.53 -7.66
N LYS A 175 -6.88 -4.44 -8.19
CA LYS A 175 -7.85 -3.61 -7.46
C LYS A 175 -8.67 -2.70 -8.39
N GLU A 176 -9.92 -2.51 -8.05
CA GLU A 176 -10.87 -1.67 -8.79
C GLU A 176 -10.44 -0.20 -8.84
N THR A 177 -9.62 0.25 -7.90
CA THR A 177 -9.17 1.67 -7.82
C THR A 177 -8.43 2.17 -9.05
N ILE A 178 -7.94 1.28 -9.93
CA ILE A 178 -7.39 1.69 -11.25
C ILE A 178 -8.42 2.47 -12.10
N ILE A 179 -9.72 2.24 -11.87
CA ILE A 179 -10.80 2.96 -12.52
C ILE A 179 -10.69 4.48 -12.30
N LEU A 180 -10.10 4.91 -11.17
CA LEU A 180 -9.84 6.34 -10.91
C LEU A 180 -8.89 6.98 -11.92
N SER A 181 -8.13 6.20 -12.67
CA SER A 181 -7.27 6.68 -13.76
C SER A 181 -8.02 6.88 -15.08
N LEU A 182 -9.17 6.22 -15.27
CA LEU A 182 -9.89 6.24 -16.56
C LEU A 182 -10.35 7.64 -16.99
N PRO A 183 -10.86 8.54 -16.12
CA PRO A 183 -11.22 9.90 -16.52
C PRO A 183 -10.04 10.67 -17.07
N VAL A 184 -8.82 10.42 -16.56
CA VAL A 184 -7.61 11.07 -17.07
C VAL A 184 -7.32 10.61 -18.49
N PHE A 185 -7.38 9.30 -18.75
CA PHE A 185 -7.21 8.76 -20.10
C PHE A 185 -8.32 9.19 -21.04
N PHE A 186 -9.56 9.36 -20.55
CA PHE A 186 -10.65 9.91 -21.33
C PHE A 186 -10.38 11.36 -21.76
N VAL A 187 -9.80 12.20 -20.89
CA VAL A 187 -9.38 13.56 -21.27
C VAL A 187 -8.30 13.50 -22.36
N PHE A 188 -7.30 12.62 -22.24
CA PHE A 188 -6.29 12.44 -23.30
C PHE A 188 -6.91 11.94 -24.62
N PHE A 189 -7.86 11.02 -24.55
CA PHE A 189 -8.61 10.55 -25.71
C PHE A 189 -9.34 11.72 -26.41
N LEU A 190 -10.09 12.54 -25.65
CA LEU A 190 -10.80 13.69 -26.22
C LEU A 190 -9.84 14.71 -26.85
N LEU A 191 -8.71 14.99 -26.23
CA LEU A 191 -7.68 15.87 -26.78
C LEU A 191 -7.11 15.31 -28.10
N ASP A 192 -6.89 13.99 -28.17
CA ASP A 192 -6.38 13.33 -29.37
C ASP A 192 -7.42 13.29 -30.50
N VAL A 193 -8.69 13.06 -30.16
CA VAL A 193 -9.81 13.15 -31.12
C VAL A 193 -9.91 14.56 -31.68
N TYR A 194 -9.90 15.60 -30.83
CA TYR A 194 -9.93 16.99 -31.24
C TYR A 194 -8.78 17.35 -32.20
N ARG A 195 -7.57 16.84 -31.93
CA ARG A 195 -6.36 17.07 -32.74
C ARG A 195 -6.22 16.14 -33.93
N ARG A 196 -7.05 15.09 -33.98
CA ARG A 196 -6.93 13.99 -34.95
C ARG A 196 -5.60 13.25 -34.87
N GLU A 197 -5.04 13.17 -33.66
CA GLU A 197 -3.77 12.47 -33.38
C GLU A 197 -4.05 11.13 -32.67
N TYR A 198 -3.17 10.15 -32.85
CA TYR A 198 -3.18 8.85 -32.14
C TYR A 198 -4.51 8.07 -32.18
N LEU A 199 -5.42 8.35 -33.10
CA LEU A 199 -6.76 7.70 -33.17
C LEU A 199 -6.64 6.18 -33.32
N ALA A 200 -5.67 5.70 -34.12
CA ALA A 200 -5.44 4.27 -34.28
C ALA A 200 -4.99 3.60 -32.97
N PHE A 201 -4.23 4.29 -32.10
CA PHE A 201 -3.90 3.78 -30.77
C PHE A 201 -5.17 3.59 -29.93
N TRP A 202 -6.05 4.60 -29.87
CA TRP A 202 -7.26 4.52 -29.08
C TRP A 202 -8.24 3.47 -29.60
N ALA A 203 -8.37 3.32 -30.91
CA ALA A 203 -9.19 2.27 -31.52
C ALA A 203 -8.69 0.87 -31.10
N TRP A 204 -7.38 0.62 -31.20
CA TRP A 204 -6.79 -0.64 -30.74
C TRP A 204 -6.90 -0.83 -29.22
N ALA A 205 -6.66 0.21 -28.43
CA ALA A 205 -6.74 0.13 -26.96
C ALA A 205 -8.16 -0.19 -26.49
N ILE A 206 -9.18 0.43 -27.08
CA ILE A 206 -10.58 0.12 -26.80
C ILE A 206 -10.90 -1.33 -27.22
N GLY A 207 -10.51 -1.74 -28.43
CA GLY A 207 -10.77 -3.09 -28.94
C GLY A 207 -10.11 -4.19 -28.09
N PHE A 208 -8.81 -4.04 -27.75
CA PHE A 208 -8.12 -4.99 -26.90
C PHE A 208 -8.68 -5.00 -25.47
N SER A 209 -8.97 -3.82 -24.90
CA SER A 209 -9.57 -3.75 -23.57
C SER A 209 -10.94 -4.43 -23.54
N ALA A 210 -11.80 -4.15 -24.52
CA ALA A 210 -13.11 -4.80 -24.62
C ALA A 210 -12.98 -6.33 -24.70
N LEU A 211 -12.06 -6.85 -25.53
CA LEU A 211 -11.79 -8.28 -25.64
C LEU A 211 -11.31 -8.87 -24.30
N PHE A 212 -10.33 -8.26 -23.66
CA PHE A 212 -9.73 -8.79 -22.42
C PHE A 212 -10.71 -8.75 -21.25
N PHE A 213 -11.49 -7.68 -21.12
CA PHE A 213 -12.53 -7.60 -20.09
C PHE A 213 -13.68 -8.55 -20.37
N ALA A 214 -14.08 -8.76 -21.65
CA ALA A 214 -15.07 -9.77 -22.00
C ALA A 214 -14.62 -11.17 -21.62
N LEU A 215 -13.35 -11.53 -21.90
CA LEU A 215 -12.79 -12.80 -21.48
C LEU A 215 -12.75 -12.96 -19.97
N TYR A 216 -12.30 -11.94 -19.24
CA TYR A 216 -12.25 -11.93 -17.77
C TYR A 216 -13.66 -12.13 -17.17
N PHE A 217 -14.62 -11.32 -17.57
CA PHE A 217 -15.99 -11.45 -17.06
C PHE A 217 -16.68 -12.73 -17.55
N GLY A 218 -16.28 -13.24 -18.70
CA GLY A 218 -16.73 -14.57 -19.19
C GLY A 218 -16.27 -15.71 -18.29
N VAL A 219 -15.02 -15.66 -17.79
CA VAL A 219 -14.53 -16.65 -16.81
C VAL A 219 -15.30 -16.54 -15.50
N ILE A 220 -15.56 -15.33 -15.00
CA ILE A 220 -16.38 -15.12 -13.79
C ILE A 220 -17.78 -15.67 -14.00
N TYR A 221 -18.42 -15.37 -15.14
CA TYR A 221 -19.75 -15.90 -15.46
C TYR A 221 -19.77 -17.43 -15.47
N GLY A 222 -18.79 -18.06 -16.10
CA GLY A 222 -18.71 -19.52 -16.17
C GLY A 222 -18.61 -20.20 -14.79
N GLN A 223 -18.07 -19.52 -13.79
CA GLN A 223 -17.91 -20.05 -12.43
C GLN A 223 -19.03 -19.63 -11.47
N THR A 224 -19.62 -18.47 -11.65
CA THR A 224 -20.56 -17.88 -10.67
C THR A 224 -21.97 -17.68 -11.23
N GLY A 225 -22.18 -17.86 -12.54
CA GLY A 225 -23.45 -17.56 -13.22
C GLY A 225 -23.76 -16.07 -13.38
N SER A 226 -22.86 -15.15 -13.02
CA SER A 226 -23.06 -13.71 -13.13
C SER A 226 -21.80 -12.98 -13.60
N PHE A 227 -21.89 -12.19 -14.67
CA PHE A 227 -20.77 -11.36 -15.17
C PHE A 227 -20.27 -10.35 -14.14
N LEU A 228 -21.14 -9.84 -13.28
CA LEU A 228 -20.84 -8.80 -12.31
C LEU A 228 -20.64 -9.33 -10.90
N TYR A 229 -20.43 -10.64 -10.74
CA TYR A 229 -20.32 -11.25 -9.43
C TYR A 229 -19.20 -10.66 -8.56
N ARG A 230 -18.08 -10.25 -9.16
CA ARG A 230 -17.02 -9.51 -8.47
C ARG A 230 -17.55 -8.28 -7.72
N PHE A 231 -18.42 -7.49 -8.35
CA PHE A 231 -19.00 -6.31 -7.71
C PHE A 231 -20.04 -6.70 -6.65
N LYS A 232 -20.80 -7.76 -6.89
CA LYS A 232 -21.70 -8.33 -5.89
C LYS A 232 -20.93 -8.82 -4.66
N ALA A 233 -19.79 -9.50 -4.84
CA ALA A 233 -18.93 -9.94 -3.74
C ALA A 233 -18.38 -8.75 -2.93
N ILE A 234 -18.05 -7.62 -3.58
CA ILE A 234 -17.66 -6.38 -2.88
C ILE A 234 -18.84 -5.83 -2.06
N GLU A 235 -20.06 -5.90 -2.56
CA GLU A 235 -21.26 -5.46 -1.83
C GLU A 235 -21.59 -6.38 -0.65
N LEU A 236 -21.39 -7.69 -0.79
CA LEU A 236 -21.60 -8.68 0.27
C LEU A 236 -20.53 -8.63 1.36
N GLY A 237 -19.27 -8.34 0.97
CA GLY A 237 -18.19 -8.13 1.93
C GLY A 237 -18.29 -6.76 2.56
N SER A 238 -18.44 -6.65 3.84
CA SER A 238 -18.41 -5.53 4.82
C SER A 238 -18.02 -4.10 4.37
N TYR A 239 -18.09 -3.77 3.07
CA TYR A 239 -17.82 -2.43 2.54
C TYR A 239 -18.97 -1.43 2.78
N PHE A 240 -20.11 -1.92 3.24
CA PHE A 240 -21.15 -1.12 3.87
C PHE A 240 -20.71 -0.77 5.28
N ASN A 241 -19.75 0.11 5.38
CA ASN A 241 -19.33 0.55 6.67
C ASN A 241 -19.93 1.94 6.96
N PRO A 242 -19.93 2.38 8.24
CA PRO A 242 -20.47 3.68 8.63
C PRO A 242 -19.88 4.88 7.86
N CYS A 243 -18.86 4.65 7.03
CA CYS A 243 -18.17 5.68 6.27
C CYS A 243 -18.60 5.77 4.80
N SER A 244 -19.60 5.02 4.36
CA SER A 244 -20.15 5.18 3.01
C SER A 244 -20.99 6.46 2.91
N TYR A 245 -21.05 7.07 1.73
CA TYR A 245 -21.72 8.36 1.55
C TYR A 245 -23.25 8.30 1.74
N ASP A 246 -23.86 7.12 1.66
CA ASP A 246 -25.29 6.92 1.96
C ASP A 246 -25.56 6.83 3.46
N GLN A 247 -24.54 6.61 4.30
CA GLN A 247 -24.64 6.54 5.76
C GLN A 247 -24.21 7.85 6.43
N LEU A 248 -23.51 8.71 5.74
CA LEU A 248 -22.94 9.94 6.28
C LEU A 248 -23.72 11.18 5.87
N PRO A 249 -23.72 12.25 6.69
CA PRO A 249 -24.26 13.56 6.29
C PRO A 249 -23.53 14.10 5.05
N ILE A 250 -24.22 14.88 4.24
CA ILE A 250 -23.67 15.49 3.00
C ILE A 250 -22.41 16.36 3.27
N SER A 251 -22.24 16.86 4.49
CA SER A 251 -21.05 17.58 4.90
C SER A 251 -19.75 16.79 4.71
N HIS A 252 -19.79 15.46 4.88
CA HIS A 252 -18.63 14.60 4.64
C HIS A 252 -18.26 14.51 3.15
N LEU A 253 -19.27 14.54 2.25
CA LEU A 253 -19.00 14.65 0.82
C LEU A 253 -18.38 16.00 0.47
N LEU A 254 -18.89 17.09 1.05
CA LEU A 254 -18.33 18.44 0.85
C LEU A 254 -16.90 18.54 1.41
N GLU A 255 -16.64 17.96 2.58
CA GLU A 255 -15.29 17.84 3.13
C GLU A 255 -14.37 17.08 2.16
N ARG A 256 -14.81 15.95 1.65
CA ARG A 256 -14.09 15.11 0.69
C ARG A 256 -13.63 15.88 -0.55
N ILE A 257 -14.55 16.60 -1.20
CA ILE A 257 -14.27 17.33 -2.44
C ILE A 257 -13.63 18.70 -2.23
N SER A 258 -13.47 19.14 -0.99
CA SER A 258 -12.83 20.42 -0.65
C SER A 258 -11.44 20.24 -0.02
N TYR A 259 -11.36 20.14 1.28
CA TYR A 259 -10.07 20.15 2.00
C TYR A 259 -9.65 18.78 2.55
N GLY A 260 -10.57 17.86 2.79
CA GLY A 260 -10.31 16.62 3.52
C GLY A 260 -9.23 15.75 2.88
N LEU A 261 -9.26 15.60 1.53
CA LEU A 261 -8.22 14.85 0.85
C LEU A 261 -6.85 15.54 0.92
N GLY A 262 -6.83 16.88 0.86
CA GLY A 262 -5.61 17.66 1.05
C GLY A 262 -5.01 17.46 2.43
N LEU A 263 -5.83 17.45 3.49
CA LEU A 263 -5.40 17.16 4.85
C LEU A 263 -4.88 15.72 5.01
N LEU A 264 -5.55 14.74 4.37
CA LEU A 264 -5.06 13.36 4.33
C LEU A 264 -3.67 13.28 3.68
N PHE A 265 -3.47 13.94 2.55
CA PHE A 265 -2.18 13.98 1.87
C PHE A 265 -1.11 14.72 2.68
N LEU A 266 -1.49 15.77 3.41
CA LEU A 266 -0.57 16.49 4.31
C LEU A 266 -0.15 15.59 5.47
N ARG A 267 -1.12 14.99 6.16
CA ARG A 267 -0.88 14.09 7.29
C ARG A 267 -0.03 12.88 6.92
N SER A 268 -0.18 12.35 5.71
CA SER A 268 0.56 11.19 5.20
C SER A 268 1.91 11.53 4.58
N GLY A 269 2.33 12.81 4.56
CA GLY A 269 3.58 13.21 3.91
C GLY A 269 3.60 13.13 2.38
N LEU A 270 2.46 12.81 1.75
CA LEU A 270 2.35 12.75 0.29
C LEU A 270 2.22 14.15 -0.35
N LEU A 271 1.57 15.10 0.35
CA LEU A 271 1.32 16.46 -0.17
C LEU A 271 2.57 17.21 -0.61
N PRO A 272 3.72 17.17 0.10
CA PRO A 272 4.92 17.86 -0.35
C PRO A 272 5.42 17.38 -1.71
N VAL A 273 5.40 16.08 -1.98
CA VAL A 273 5.80 15.51 -3.27
C VAL A 273 4.79 15.85 -4.37
N LEU A 274 3.49 15.72 -4.06
CA LEU A 274 2.40 16.13 -4.96
C LEU A 274 2.53 17.62 -5.30
N GLY A 275 2.77 18.47 -4.32
CA GLY A 275 2.87 19.90 -4.50
C GLY A 275 4.09 20.33 -5.30
N MET A 276 5.25 19.69 -5.11
CA MET A 276 6.42 19.90 -5.99
C MET A 276 6.09 19.50 -7.43
N GLY A 277 5.40 18.39 -7.63
CA GLY A 277 4.96 17.94 -8.94
C GLY A 277 3.91 18.86 -9.57
N LEU A 278 2.89 19.29 -8.82
CA LEU A 278 1.85 20.21 -9.27
C LEU A 278 2.38 21.63 -9.48
N GLY A 279 3.37 22.06 -8.69
CA GLY A 279 4.06 23.34 -8.87
C GLY A 279 4.62 23.50 -10.28
N SER A 280 4.93 22.40 -10.94
CA SER A 280 5.33 22.38 -12.34
C SER A 280 4.30 23.00 -13.30
N LEU A 281 3.01 22.93 -12.97
CA LEU A 281 1.91 23.49 -13.77
C LEU A 281 2.02 25.02 -13.92
N PHE A 282 2.45 25.70 -12.85
CA PHE A 282 2.61 27.16 -12.85
C PHE A 282 3.75 27.63 -13.75
N PHE A 283 4.77 26.79 -13.97
CA PHE A 283 5.94 27.13 -14.78
C PHE A 283 5.75 26.90 -16.27
N LEU A 284 4.70 26.17 -16.67
CA LEU A 284 4.43 25.83 -18.07
C LEU A 284 3.69 26.94 -18.87
N LYS A 285 3.29 28.04 -18.24
CA LYS A 285 2.79 29.26 -18.87
C LYS A 285 1.90 29.02 -20.12
N GLY A 286 0.78 28.34 -19.94
CA GLY A 286 -0.20 28.08 -21.01
C GLY A 286 0.19 26.99 -22.03
N ARG A 287 1.35 26.35 -21.92
CA ARG A 287 1.78 25.26 -22.79
C ARG A 287 1.23 23.89 -22.39
N LEU A 288 0.55 23.80 -21.26
CA LEU A 288 0.01 22.55 -20.71
C LEU A 288 -0.82 21.77 -21.75
N TRP A 289 -1.75 22.46 -22.37
CA TRP A 289 -2.67 21.84 -23.32
C TRP A 289 -2.04 21.52 -24.66
N LYS A 290 -0.86 22.09 -24.98
CA LYS A 290 -0.16 21.78 -26.22
C LYS A 290 0.44 20.38 -26.20
N LEU A 291 0.76 19.84 -25.02
CA LEU A 291 1.41 18.52 -24.82
C LEU A 291 2.64 18.34 -25.72
N ASP A 292 3.32 19.45 -26.03
CA ASP A 292 4.49 19.50 -26.90
C ASP A 292 5.79 19.13 -26.16
N SER A 293 5.72 18.98 -24.84
CA SER A 293 6.86 18.63 -24.02
C SER A 293 6.56 17.51 -23.01
N GLU A 294 7.57 16.70 -22.71
CA GLU A 294 7.45 15.62 -21.71
C GLU A 294 7.06 16.18 -20.33
N SER A 295 7.55 17.36 -19.95
CA SER A 295 7.19 18.00 -18.68
C SER A 295 5.71 18.38 -18.64
N ALA A 296 5.16 18.94 -19.74
CA ALA A 296 3.75 19.27 -19.81
C ALA A 296 2.87 18.01 -19.70
N PHE A 297 3.27 16.92 -20.36
CA PHE A 297 2.57 15.64 -20.28
C PHE A 297 2.51 15.12 -18.83
N TRP A 298 3.66 15.02 -18.15
CA TRP A 298 3.70 14.50 -16.78
C TRP A 298 2.99 15.38 -15.76
N SER A 299 3.12 16.71 -15.90
CA SER A 299 2.43 17.66 -15.03
C SER A 299 0.92 17.61 -15.22
N LEU A 300 0.43 17.54 -16.45
CA LEU A 300 -1.00 17.40 -16.75
C LEU A 300 -1.52 16.05 -16.25
N SER A 301 -0.78 14.96 -16.49
CA SER A 301 -1.13 13.63 -16.00
C SER A 301 -1.32 13.62 -14.47
N LEU A 302 -0.38 14.22 -13.74
CA LEU A 302 -0.49 14.35 -12.29
C LEU A 302 -1.67 15.23 -11.89
N GLY A 303 -1.84 16.41 -12.50
CA GLY A 303 -2.92 17.34 -12.17
C GLY A 303 -4.31 16.72 -12.37
N LEU A 304 -4.52 16.05 -13.50
CA LEU A 304 -5.78 15.35 -13.78
C LEU A 304 -5.98 14.15 -12.85
N SER A 305 -4.92 13.42 -12.48
CA SER A 305 -5.02 12.29 -11.55
C SER A 305 -5.39 12.75 -10.14
N VAL A 306 -4.81 13.87 -9.66
CA VAL A 306 -5.19 14.48 -8.38
C VAL A 306 -6.63 14.98 -8.44
N PHE A 307 -7.03 15.66 -9.53
CA PHE A 307 -8.40 16.10 -9.72
C PHE A 307 -9.36 14.91 -9.70
N SER A 308 -9.05 13.84 -10.43
CA SER A 308 -9.86 12.60 -10.42
C SER A 308 -9.97 12.02 -9.00
N ALA A 309 -8.87 12.00 -8.24
CA ALA A 309 -8.87 11.53 -6.85
C ALA A 309 -9.82 12.32 -5.94
N TYR A 310 -9.95 13.63 -6.16
CA TYR A 310 -10.87 14.47 -5.38
C TYR A 310 -12.35 14.19 -5.68
N PHE A 311 -12.69 13.97 -6.94
CA PHE A 311 -14.10 13.94 -7.36
C PHE A 311 -14.65 12.54 -7.61
N MET A 312 -13.78 11.51 -7.64
CA MET A 312 -14.23 10.16 -7.92
C MET A 312 -14.35 9.30 -6.67
N THR A 313 -15.46 8.61 -6.60
CA THR A 313 -15.67 7.45 -5.73
C THR A 313 -16.09 6.27 -6.61
N ILE A 314 -15.70 5.04 -6.20
CA ILE A 314 -16.03 3.83 -6.96
C ILE A 314 -17.53 3.55 -6.87
N SER A 315 -18.15 3.85 -5.74
CA SER A 315 -19.59 3.70 -5.50
C SER A 315 -20.05 4.69 -4.45
N TYR A 316 -21.29 5.14 -4.57
CA TYR A 316 -21.92 5.97 -3.55
C TYR A 316 -22.19 5.20 -2.25
N LYS A 317 -22.45 3.90 -2.37
CA LYS A 317 -22.71 3.00 -1.24
C LYS A 317 -21.46 2.27 -0.75
N ALA A 318 -20.42 2.20 -1.57
CA ALA A 318 -19.19 1.52 -1.20
C ALA A 318 -18.32 2.38 -0.29
N TYR A 319 -17.34 1.72 0.30
CA TYR A 319 -16.30 2.32 1.12
C TYR A 319 -15.76 3.62 0.56
N VAL A 320 -15.76 4.65 1.37
CA VAL A 320 -15.13 5.93 1.06
C VAL A 320 -13.65 5.84 1.44
N PRO A 321 -12.71 6.02 0.48
CA PRO A 321 -11.27 5.89 0.77
C PRO A 321 -10.71 6.82 1.85
N MET A 322 -11.52 7.77 2.33
CA MET A 322 -11.16 8.67 3.44
C MET A 322 -11.62 8.19 4.81
N CYS A 323 -12.36 7.10 4.87
CA CYS A 323 -12.76 6.55 6.14
C CYS A 323 -11.56 5.90 6.83
N GLY A 324 -11.15 6.51 7.89
CA GLY A 324 -9.84 6.27 8.46
C GLY A 324 -8.77 7.10 7.74
N THR A 325 -7.55 7.04 8.14
CA THR A 325 -6.45 7.88 7.66
C THR A 325 -5.57 7.16 6.64
N ASP A 326 -6.14 6.18 5.92
CA ASP A 326 -5.38 5.29 5.05
C ASP A 326 -5.20 5.90 3.65
N VAL A 327 -3.99 6.35 3.38
CA VAL A 327 -3.58 6.94 2.11
C VAL A 327 -3.32 5.90 1.00
N ARG A 328 -3.32 4.59 1.32
CA ARG A 328 -2.97 3.51 0.37
C ARG A 328 -3.74 3.59 -0.94
N HIS A 329 -5.02 3.95 -0.89
CA HIS A 329 -5.87 4.06 -2.08
C HIS A 329 -5.42 5.13 -3.08
N PHE A 330 -4.54 6.04 -2.67
CA PHE A 330 -3.98 7.14 -3.48
C PHE A 330 -2.51 6.96 -3.81
N LEU A 331 -1.93 5.80 -3.45
CA LEU A 331 -0.51 5.52 -3.67
C LEU A 331 -0.11 5.59 -5.15
N TYR A 332 -1.07 5.37 -6.07
CA TYR A 332 -0.87 5.52 -7.51
C TYR A 332 -0.47 6.94 -7.94
N LEU A 333 -0.68 7.95 -7.10
CA LEU A 333 -0.23 9.33 -7.35
C LEU A 333 1.27 9.50 -7.10
N ALA A 334 1.88 8.70 -6.22
CA ALA A 334 3.27 8.87 -5.79
C ALA A 334 4.28 8.77 -6.96
N PRO A 335 4.24 7.75 -7.86
CA PRO A 335 5.16 7.69 -8.98
C PRO A 335 4.97 8.83 -9.98
N LEU A 336 3.73 9.29 -10.21
CA LEU A 336 3.44 10.42 -11.09
C LEU A 336 3.98 11.73 -10.50
N ALA A 337 3.80 11.94 -9.21
CA ALA A 337 4.33 13.10 -8.48
C ALA A 337 5.86 13.13 -8.53
N ALA A 338 6.50 11.99 -8.29
CA ALA A 338 7.95 11.86 -8.34
C ALA A 338 8.52 12.21 -9.74
N ILE A 339 7.89 11.70 -10.81
CA ILE A 339 8.31 12.02 -12.19
C ILE A 339 8.08 13.49 -12.52
N ALA A 340 6.94 14.05 -12.13
CA ALA A 340 6.63 15.46 -12.40
C ALA A 340 7.53 16.42 -11.61
N ALA A 341 7.88 16.10 -10.35
CA ALA A 341 8.70 16.93 -9.48
C ALA A 341 10.20 16.89 -9.81
N ALA A 342 10.72 15.73 -10.21
CA ALA A 342 12.15 15.48 -10.34
C ALA A 342 12.90 16.45 -11.26
N PRO A 343 12.39 16.84 -12.46
CA PRO A 343 13.07 17.82 -13.33
C PRO A 343 13.20 19.20 -12.68
N TYR A 344 12.20 19.63 -11.90
CA TYR A 344 12.22 20.94 -11.21
C TYR A 344 13.20 20.93 -10.06
N LEU A 345 13.21 19.86 -9.28
CA LEU A 345 14.17 19.68 -8.20
C LEU A 345 15.60 19.61 -8.75
N GLN A 346 15.82 18.94 -9.87
CA GLN A 346 17.11 18.93 -10.57
C GLN A 346 17.53 20.32 -11.05
N ALA A 347 16.62 21.08 -11.65
CA ALA A 347 16.89 22.45 -12.10
C ALA A 347 17.18 23.40 -10.93
N PHE A 348 16.48 23.22 -9.81
CA PHE A 348 16.75 23.93 -8.57
C PHE A 348 18.18 23.67 -8.05
N TRP A 349 18.58 22.40 -7.91
CA TRP A 349 19.92 22.04 -7.46
C TRP A 349 21.04 22.50 -8.39
N GLN A 350 20.76 22.58 -9.68
CA GLN A 350 21.76 23.02 -10.66
C GLN A 350 21.90 24.54 -10.77
N ARG A 351 20.77 25.25 -10.77
CA ARG A 351 20.71 26.68 -11.18
C ARG A 351 19.88 27.57 -10.27
N LYS A 352 19.42 27.07 -9.11
CA LYS A 352 18.47 27.78 -8.21
C LYS A 352 17.19 28.24 -8.92
N GLN A 353 16.81 27.57 -10.01
CA GLN A 353 15.56 27.87 -10.69
C GLN A 353 14.36 27.39 -9.86
N TYR A 354 13.22 28.06 -10.01
CA TYR A 354 11.96 27.70 -9.35
C TYR A 354 11.96 27.82 -7.82
N THR A 355 12.90 28.55 -7.24
CA THR A 355 13.11 28.69 -5.79
C THR A 355 11.81 29.03 -5.04
N LEU A 356 11.12 30.10 -5.45
CA LEU A 356 9.87 30.51 -4.76
C LEU A 356 8.76 29.49 -4.91
N GLY A 357 8.62 28.88 -6.11
CA GLY A 357 7.60 27.86 -6.34
C GLY A 357 7.81 26.56 -5.55
N LEU A 358 9.04 26.28 -5.14
CA LEU A 358 9.34 25.14 -4.26
C LEU A 358 9.26 25.50 -2.78
N LEU A 359 9.82 26.64 -2.38
CA LEU A 359 9.97 27.01 -0.97
C LEU A 359 8.67 27.50 -0.33
N LEU A 360 7.90 28.37 -1.01
CA LEU A 360 6.69 28.92 -0.44
C LEU A 360 5.65 27.85 -0.06
N PRO A 361 5.32 26.90 -0.96
CA PRO A 361 4.42 25.81 -0.60
C PRO A 361 4.96 24.95 0.54
N LEU A 362 6.25 24.60 0.55
CA LEU A 362 6.83 23.76 1.59
C LEU A 362 6.76 24.43 2.96
N TRP A 363 7.10 25.73 3.06
CA TRP A 363 6.98 26.47 4.32
C TRP A 363 5.53 26.64 4.76
N PHE A 364 4.62 26.87 3.81
CA PHE A 364 3.19 26.93 4.11
C PHE A 364 2.69 25.58 4.69
N TRP A 365 3.04 24.45 4.06
CA TRP A 365 2.63 23.14 4.55
C TRP A 365 3.31 22.75 5.86
N THR A 366 4.55 23.17 6.08
CA THR A 366 5.23 23.01 7.38
C THR A 366 4.44 23.71 8.48
N GLY A 367 4.09 24.97 8.25
CA GLY A 367 3.31 25.75 9.22
C GLY A 367 1.92 25.16 9.47
N LEU A 368 1.24 24.71 8.41
CA LEU A 368 -0.07 24.06 8.52
C LEU A 368 0.01 22.73 9.24
N ALA A 369 0.99 21.86 8.92
CA ALA A 369 1.19 20.58 9.59
C ALA A 369 1.54 20.76 11.07
N TYR A 370 2.36 21.77 11.39
CA TYR A 370 2.68 22.13 12.78
C TYR A 370 1.44 22.62 13.53
N TRP A 371 0.65 23.49 12.91
CA TRP A 371 -0.59 24.04 13.53
C TRP A 371 -1.63 22.94 13.77
N LEU A 372 -1.68 21.91 12.90
CA LEU A 372 -2.60 20.77 13.02
C LEU A 372 -2.03 19.61 13.86
N ASP A 373 -0.86 19.79 14.47
CA ASP A 373 -0.15 18.78 15.27
C ASP A 373 0.09 17.46 14.51
N TYR A 374 0.47 17.55 13.25
CA TYR A 374 0.82 16.38 12.46
C TYR A 374 2.29 15.99 12.67
N GLY A 375 2.55 14.70 12.96
CA GLY A 375 3.88 14.19 13.28
C GLY A 375 4.94 14.37 12.17
N ASN A 376 4.53 14.62 10.92
CA ASN A 376 5.44 14.86 9.79
C ASN A 376 5.84 16.33 9.59
N ALA A 377 5.36 17.26 10.43
CA ALA A 377 5.70 18.68 10.33
C ALA A 377 7.22 18.94 10.36
N LEU A 378 7.95 18.22 11.22
CA LEU A 378 9.41 18.30 11.30
C LEU A 378 10.10 17.84 10.02
N SER A 379 9.64 16.77 9.42
CA SER A 379 10.19 16.24 8.16
C SER A 379 9.99 17.23 7.01
N ILE A 380 8.77 17.76 6.83
CA ILE A 380 8.46 18.77 5.80
C ILE A 380 9.28 20.04 6.03
N GLY A 381 9.41 20.48 7.29
CA GLY A 381 10.21 21.64 7.69
C GLY A 381 11.71 21.45 7.38
N ALA A 382 12.23 20.24 7.60
CA ALA A 382 13.61 19.91 7.26
C ALA A 382 13.86 19.94 5.74
N TRP A 383 12.89 19.52 4.90
CA TRP A 383 12.97 19.69 3.45
C TRP A 383 13.01 21.18 3.07
N ALA A 384 12.08 21.98 3.62
CA ALA A 384 12.03 23.41 3.36
C ALA A 384 13.33 24.11 3.79
N LEU A 385 13.87 23.75 4.95
CA LEU A 385 15.13 24.29 5.46
C LEU A 385 16.32 23.92 4.56
N ALA A 386 16.45 22.64 4.18
CA ALA A 386 17.52 22.17 3.31
C ALA A 386 17.53 22.90 1.95
N LEU A 387 16.35 23.07 1.35
CA LEU A 387 16.22 23.82 0.10
C LEU A 387 16.50 25.33 0.30
N SER A 388 16.06 25.92 1.42
CA SER A 388 16.33 27.33 1.75
C SER A 388 17.82 27.62 1.95
N LEU A 389 18.53 26.74 2.66
CA LEU A 389 19.98 26.87 2.86
C LEU A 389 20.73 26.92 1.54
N PHE A 390 20.36 26.07 0.58
CA PHE A 390 20.95 26.12 -0.75
C PHE A 390 20.54 27.38 -1.51
N ALA A 391 19.26 27.75 -1.50
CA ALA A 391 18.74 28.93 -2.20
C ALA A 391 19.44 30.22 -1.76
N LEU A 392 19.67 30.38 -0.47
CA LEU A 392 20.27 31.57 0.14
C LEU A 392 21.80 31.56 0.13
N SER A 393 22.44 30.43 -0.21
CA SER A 393 23.89 30.30 -0.17
C SER A 393 24.58 31.26 -1.14
N PRO A 394 25.65 31.97 -0.72
CA PRO A 394 26.45 32.81 -1.60
C PRO A 394 27.13 32.00 -2.72
N GLN A 395 27.36 32.62 -3.88
CA GLN A 395 28.01 31.94 -5.02
C GLN A 395 29.38 31.35 -4.67
N ARG A 396 30.14 32.02 -3.79
CA ARG A 396 31.48 31.56 -3.35
C ARG A 396 31.46 30.25 -2.56
N LEU A 397 30.34 29.95 -1.89
CA LEU A 397 30.16 28.76 -1.05
C LEU A 397 29.23 27.71 -1.70
N ILE A 398 28.87 27.92 -2.97
CA ILE A 398 27.77 27.17 -3.60
C ILE A 398 28.02 25.66 -3.65
N VAL A 399 29.26 25.21 -3.79
CA VAL A 399 29.57 23.76 -3.88
C VAL A 399 29.38 23.09 -2.52
N GLY A 400 29.95 23.65 -1.45
CA GLY A 400 29.81 23.12 -0.10
C GLY A 400 28.37 23.24 0.41
N ALA A 401 27.73 24.39 0.20
CA ALA A 401 26.34 24.60 0.58
C ALA A 401 25.39 23.64 -0.17
N ARG A 402 25.66 23.38 -1.46
CA ARG A 402 24.90 22.41 -2.26
C ARG A 402 25.04 20.98 -1.71
N ALA A 403 26.28 20.55 -1.42
CA ALA A 403 26.52 19.21 -0.88
C ALA A 403 25.83 19.04 0.48
N LEU A 404 26.00 20.00 1.40
CA LEU A 404 25.36 19.99 2.70
C LEU A 404 23.83 19.96 2.59
N SER A 405 23.26 20.85 1.76
CA SER A 405 21.79 20.91 1.59
C SER A 405 21.21 19.65 0.96
N ILE A 406 21.89 19.04 -0.03
CA ILE A 406 21.50 17.77 -0.61
C ILE A 406 21.53 16.66 0.45
N SER A 407 22.58 16.60 1.27
CA SER A 407 22.68 15.60 2.35
C SER A 407 21.57 15.78 3.36
N LEU A 408 21.30 17.00 3.81
CA LEU A 408 20.19 17.30 4.73
C LEU A 408 18.83 16.94 4.12
N PHE A 409 18.63 17.24 2.84
CA PHE A 409 17.39 16.89 2.14
C PHE A 409 17.18 15.37 2.07
N ILE A 410 18.23 14.60 1.74
CA ILE A 410 18.17 13.12 1.70
C ILE A 410 17.91 12.56 3.11
N LEU A 411 18.59 13.08 4.13
CA LEU A 411 18.35 12.65 5.51
C LEU A 411 16.90 12.95 5.95
N ALA A 412 16.39 14.12 5.59
CA ALA A 412 15.01 14.49 5.91
C ALA A 412 13.97 13.66 5.14
N LEU A 413 14.29 13.21 3.91
CA LEU A 413 13.47 12.24 3.17
C LEU A 413 13.47 10.86 3.84
N ALA A 414 14.63 10.41 4.33
CA ALA A 414 14.78 9.10 4.94
C ALA A 414 14.24 9.02 6.39
N TYR A 415 14.05 10.16 7.05
CA TYR A 415 13.63 10.21 8.46
C TYR A 415 12.28 9.54 8.75
N PRO A 416 11.19 9.76 7.99
CA PRO A 416 9.93 9.05 8.20
C PRO A 416 10.08 7.53 8.07
N THR A 417 10.90 7.08 7.13
CA THR A 417 11.24 5.66 6.99
C THR A 417 11.91 5.10 8.24
N TYR A 418 12.88 5.83 8.79
CA TYR A 418 13.54 5.45 10.04
C TYR A 418 12.55 5.38 11.22
N GLN A 419 11.64 6.34 11.33
CA GLN A 419 10.58 6.30 12.35
C GLN A 419 9.66 5.08 12.16
N SER A 420 9.27 4.77 10.93
CA SER A 420 8.47 3.58 10.62
C SER A 420 9.20 2.29 11.00
N MET A 421 10.51 2.19 10.75
CA MET A 421 11.32 1.04 11.17
C MET A 421 11.39 0.90 12.70
N GLN A 422 11.53 2.00 13.43
CA GLN A 422 11.48 1.95 14.90
C GLN A 422 10.11 1.53 15.41
N TYR A 423 9.06 2.07 14.82
CA TYR A 423 7.69 1.68 15.17
C TYR A 423 7.44 0.19 14.92
N ALA A 424 7.97 -0.36 13.83
CA ALA A 424 7.87 -1.78 13.50
C ALA A 424 8.37 -2.68 14.65
N GLN A 425 9.48 -2.31 15.28
CA GLN A 425 10.08 -3.06 16.39
C GLN A 425 9.20 -3.09 17.66
N THR A 426 8.23 -2.17 17.76
CA THR A 426 7.34 -2.11 18.93
C THR A 426 6.07 -2.96 18.78
N GLN A 427 5.79 -3.50 17.58
CA GLN A 427 4.52 -4.19 17.31
C GLN A 427 4.45 -5.63 17.83
N GLY A 428 5.58 -6.23 18.17
CA GLY A 428 5.64 -7.58 18.73
C GLY A 428 5.23 -8.70 17.77
N TYR A 429 5.16 -8.45 16.45
CA TYR A 429 4.76 -9.44 15.47
C TYR A 429 5.76 -10.60 15.37
N ILE A 430 7.04 -10.28 15.28
CA ILE A 430 8.11 -11.28 15.14
C ILE A 430 8.18 -12.16 16.39
N GLU A 431 8.13 -11.54 17.56
CA GLU A 431 8.20 -12.22 18.84
C GLU A 431 6.98 -13.13 19.05
N GLN A 432 5.78 -12.70 18.65
CA GLN A 432 4.59 -13.54 18.68
C GLN A 432 4.73 -14.74 17.74
N ARG A 433 5.21 -14.52 16.50
CA ARG A 433 5.45 -15.61 15.55
C ARG A 433 6.44 -16.62 16.11
N GLU A 434 7.56 -16.16 16.65
CA GLU A 434 8.59 -17.04 17.23
C GLU A 434 8.05 -17.82 18.44
N LEU A 435 7.26 -17.17 19.30
CA LEU A 435 6.62 -17.82 20.43
C LEU A 435 5.68 -18.93 19.96
N ILE A 436 4.80 -18.64 18.98
CA ILE A 436 3.88 -19.64 18.45
C ILE A 436 4.62 -20.80 17.78
N LEU A 437 5.58 -20.53 16.88
CA LEU A 437 6.30 -21.57 16.14
C LEU A 437 7.25 -22.40 17.03
N ARG A 438 7.60 -21.94 18.23
CA ARG A 438 8.34 -22.72 19.23
C ARG A 438 7.49 -23.79 19.87
N HIS A 439 6.21 -23.55 20.06
CA HIS A 439 5.29 -24.44 20.77
C HIS A 439 4.35 -25.22 19.85
N PHE A 440 4.13 -24.74 18.63
CA PHE A 440 3.19 -25.34 17.70
C PHE A 440 3.81 -25.51 16.31
N SER A 441 3.41 -26.58 15.63
CA SER A 441 3.82 -26.89 14.25
C SER A 441 2.58 -27.27 13.42
N PRO A 442 2.56 -26.95 12.11
CA PRO A 442 1.51 -27.42 11.20
C PRO A 442 1.31 -28.94 11.20
N ASP A 443 2.40 -29.70 11.42
CA ASP A 443 2.41 -31.16 11.42
C ASP A 443 2.21 -31.78 12.81
N GLN A 444 1.84 -30.98 13.81
CA GLN A 444 1.63 -31.46 15.17
C GLN A 444 0.49 -32.47 15.22
N GLN A 445 0.73 -33.62 15.86
CA GLN A 445 -0.29 -34.68 15.98
C GLN A 445 -1.24 -34.47 17.17
N GLN A 446 -0.80 -33.76 18.20
CA GLN A 446 -1.64 -33.49 19.37
C GLN A 446 -2.54 -32.29 19.12
N ALA A 447 -3.84 -32.51 19.30
CA ALA A 447 -4.82 -31.43 19.15
C ALA A 447 -4.59 -30.30 20.18
N ALA A 448 -4.47 -29.08 19.67
CA ALA A 448 -4.31 -27.87 20.46
C ALA A 448 -5.24 -26.78 19.96
N ILE A 449 -5.88 -26.05 20.85
CA ILE A 449 -6.75 -24.94 20.54
C ILE A 449 -6.20 -23.69 21.22
N VAL A 450 -5.79 -22.71 20.41
CA VAL A 450 -5.23 -21.45 20.87
C VAL A 450 -6.30 -20.36 20.74
N ILE A 451 -6.72 -19.83 21.87
CA ILE A 451 -7.77 -18.81 21.95
C ILE A 451 -7.11 -17.43 22.01
N SER A 452 -7.59 -16.48 21.22
CA SER A 452 -7.03 -15.14 21.13
C SER A 452 -8.04 -14.12 20.58
N ASN A 453 -7.60 -12.89 20.35
CA ASN A 453 -8.43 -11.94 19.61
C ASN A 453 -8.48 -12.27 18.10
N PRO A 454 -9.41 -11.69 17.33
CA PRO A 454 -9.58 -12.01 15.90
C PRO A 454 -8.31 -11.79 15.05
N VAL A 455 -7.51 -10.75 15.33
CA VAL A 455 -6.29 -10.45 14.58
C VAL A 455 -5.23 -11.52 14.83
N GLN A 456 -5.03 -11.91 16.08
CA GLN A 456 -4.04 -12.94 16.44
C GLN A 456 -4.46 -14.33 16.00
N ARG A 457 -5.75 -14.64 16.01
CA ARG A 457 -6.28 -15.85 15.40
C ARG A 457 -5.85 -15.93 13.92
N ASN A 458 -6.04 -14.87 13.16
CA ASN A 458 -5.69 -14.84 11.75
C ASN A 458 -4.18 -15.06 11.53
N PHE A 459 -3.35 -14.44 12.35
CA PHE A 459 -1.91 -14.70 12.33
C PHE A 459 -1.57 -16.14 12.71
N GLY A 460 -2.26 -16.70 13.69
CA GLY A 460 -2.08 -18.09 14.08
C GLY A 460 -2.37 -19.07 12.95
N GLU A 461 -3.49 -18.90 12.25
CA GLU A 461 -3.82 -19.69 11.06
C GLU A 461 -2.75 -19.56 9.96
N TYR A 462 -2.24 -18.36 9.77
CA TYR A 462 -1.13 -18.13 8.83
C TYR A 462 0.17 -18.81 9.25
N TYR A 463 0.54 -18.75 10.53
CA TYR A 463 1.74 -19.43 11.04
C TYR A 463 1.65 -20.96 10.88
N MET A 464 0.43 -21.50 10.93
CA MET A 464 0.15 -22.89 10.58
C MET A 464 -0.03 -23.09 9.07
N GLN A 465 0.40 -22.13 8.24
CA GLN A 465 0.39 -22.18 6.78
C GLN A 465 -1.01 -22.40 6.17
N PHE A 466 -2.07 -22.07 6.89
CA PHE A 466 -3.46 -22.38 6.51
C PHE A 466 -3.68 -23.87 6.19
N ALA A 467 -2.92 -24.77 6.82
CA ALA A 467 -2.96 -26.20 6.55
C ALA A 467 -4.30 -26.80 7.01
N PRO A 468 -5.11 -27.37 6.08
CA PRO A 468 -6.45 -27.88 6.43
C PRO A 468 -6.43 -29.06 7.42
N GLN A 469 -5.30 -29.78 7.44
CA GLN A 469 -5.09 -30.95 8.32
C GLN A 469 -4.42 -30.59 9.65
N SER A 470 -4.15 -29.30 9.91
CA SER A 470 -3.52 -28.90 11.16
C SER A 470 -4.36 -29.30 12.36
N GLN A 471 -3.74 -29.95 13.34
CA GLN A 471 -4.35 -30.25 14.64
C GLN A 471 -4.28 -29.05 15.60
N VAL A 472 -3.62 -27.96 15.18
CA VAL A 472 -3.55 -26.69 15.92
C VAL A 472 -4.59 -25.75 15.33
N LEU A 473 -5.62 -25.45 16.10
CA LEU A 473 -6.71 -24.56 15.71
C LEU A 473 -6.58 -23.24 16.47
N PHE A 474 -6.85 -22.15 15.77
CA PHE A 474 -6.91 -20.82 16.37
C PHE A 474 -8.34 -20.33 16.40
N TRP A 475 -8.83 -20.03 17.60
CA TRP A 475 -10.18 -19.52 17.83
C TRP A 475 -10.13 -18.08 18.32
N ASN A 476 -11.06 -17.26 17.85
CA ASN A 476 -11.30 -16.00 18.50
C ASN A 476 -12.22 -16.21 19.72
N TYR A 477 -12.33 -15.18 20.56
CA TYR A 477 -13.15 -15.26 21.78
C TYR A 477 -14.62 -15.61 21.50
N GLN A 478 -15.19 -15.12 20.38
CA GLN A 478 -16.59 -15.43 20.01
C GLN A 478 -16.76 -16.89 19.61
N GLN A 479 -15.81 -17.44 18.85
CA GLN A 479 -15.82 -18.86 18.52
C GLN A 479 -15.67 -19.72 19.76
N ALA A 480 -14.74 -19.38 20.65
CA ALA A 480 -14.57 -20.09 21.91
C ALA A 480 -15.85 -20.06 22.78
N ALA A 481 -16.58 -18.95 22.75
CA ALA A 481 -17.84 -18.82 23.48
C ALA A 481 -19.00 -19.68 22.92
N GLN A 482 -18.97 -20.01 21.62
CA GLN A 482 -19.99 -20.79 20.94
C GLN A 482 -19.72 -22.29 20.97
N GLU A 483 -18.47 -22.67 21.12
CA GLU A 483 -18.04 -24.07 21.12
C GLU A 483 -17.92 -24.61 22.54
N GLN A 484 -18.03 -25.91 22.68
CA GLN A 484 -17.76 -26.60 23.95
C GLN A 484 -16.36 -27.18 23.96
N PRO A 485 -15.71 -27.31 25.13
CA PRO A 485 -14.42 -27.96 25.23
C PRO A 485 -14.43 -29.36 24.62
N GLN A 486 -13.51 -29.58 23.65
CA GLN A 486 -13.39 -30.88 22.99
C GLN A 486 -12.55 -31.83 23.86
N PRO A 487 -13.00 -33.07 24.05
CA PRO A 487 -12.22 -34.08 24.79
C PRO A 487 -10.88 -34.31 24.08
N ASN A 488 -9.82 -34.49 24.85
CA ASN A 488 -8.43 -34.74 24.39
C ASN A 488 -7.71 -33.56 23.70
N SER A 489 -8.28 -32.37 23.69
CA SER A 489 -7.60 -31.16 23.21
C SER A 489 -6.96 -30.41 24.37
N ARG A 490 -5.77 -29.83 24.13
CA ARG A 490 -5.18 -28.85 25.05
C ARG A 490 -5.61 -27.45 24.64
N TYR A 491 -5.85 -26.62 25.64
CA TYR A 491 -6.33 -25.26 25.43
C TYR A 491 -5.28 -24.26 25.88
N TYR A 492 -5.06 -23.25 25.04
CA TYR A 492 -4.12 -22.18 25.30
C TYR A 492 -4.80 -20.83 25.11
N LEU A 493 -4.35 -19.84 25.87
CA LEU A 493 -4.72 -18.45 25.70
C LEU A 493 -3.50 -17.66 25.23
N LEU A 494 -3.59 -17.04 24.05
CA LEU A 494 -2.55 -16.18 23.52
C LEU A 494 -2.95 -14.73 23.77
N LEU A 495 -2.16 -14.03 24.56
CA LEU A 495 -2.33 -12.61 24.85
C LEU A 495 -1.17 -11.83 24.22
N ASN A 496 -1.49 -10.73 23.54
CA ASN A 496 -0.50 -9.80 23.03
C ASN A 496 -0.95 -8.37 23.30
N GLY A 497 -0.27 -7.69 24.22
CA GLY A 497 -0.58 -6.33 24.63
C GLY A 497 -0.46 -5.31 23.50
N PHE A 498 0.37 -5.56 22.49
CA PHE A 498 0.53 -4.66 21.35
C PHE A 498 -0.64 -4.77 20.36
N SER A 499 -1.08 -5.97 20.02
CA SER A 499 -2.16 -6.18 19.05
C SER A 499 -3.55 -5.87 19.62
N ARG A 500 -3.69 -5.67 20.91
CA ARG A 500 -4.94 -5.21 21.55
C ARG A 500 -5.45 -3.93 20.90
N TYR A 501 -4.55 -3.02 20.52
CA TYR A 501 -4.90 -1.77 19.85
C TYR A 501 -5.18 -1.92 18.35
N GLN A 502 -4.70 -2.98 17.72
CA GLN A 502 -4.95 -3.25 16.30
C GLN A 502 -6.33 -3.85 16.04
N SER A 503 -6.94 -4.49 17.04
CA SER A 503 -8.27 -5.12 16.91
C SER A 503 -9.43 -4.16 17.15
N ASN A 504 -9.20 -2.90 17.52
CA ASN A 504 -10.20 -1.94 18.02
C ASN A 504 -11.04 -2.51 19.19
N THR A 505 -10.55 -3.54 19.88
CA THR A 505 -11.25 -4.16 20.99
C THR A 505 -11.08 -3.28 22.23
N SER A 506 -12.15 -2.76 22.76
CA SER A 506 -12.13 -2.02 24.04
C SER A 506 -11.85 -2.96 25.22
N TRP A 507 -11.46 -2.39 26.38
CA TRP A 507 -11.21 -3.20 27.58
C TRP A 507 -12.47 -3.99 27.99
N GLU A 508 -13.61 -3.37 27.87
CA GLU A 508 -14.93 -3.92 28.23
C GLU A 508 -15.35 -5.08 27.32
N GLU A 509 -14.80 -5.15 26.11
CA GLU A 509 -15.04 -6.21 25.14
C GLU A 509 -14.14 -7.44 25.33
N LEU A 510 -13.17 -7.39 26.25
CA LEU A 510 -12.34 -8.54 26.57
C LEU A 510 -13.12 -9.53 27.45
N PRO A 511 -12.92 -10.87 27.27
CA PRO A 511 -13.51 -11.86 28.15
C PRO A 511 -13.14 -11.63 29.61
N PRO A 512 -14.02 -11.93 30.56
CA PRO A 512 -13.74 -11.80 31.99
C PRO A 512 -12.47 -12.48 32.45
N LEU A 513 -12.15 -13.66 31.90
CA LEU A 513 -10.91 -14.39 32.20
C LEU A 513 -9.66 -13.57 31.83
N VAL A 514 -9.69 -12.87 30.68
CA VAL A 514 -8.59 -12.03 30.22
C VAL A 514 -8.47 -10.78 31.08
N GLN A 515 -9.59 -10.15 31.42
CA GLN A 515 -9.63 -9.00 32.33
C GLN A 515 -9.08 -9.38 33.71
N ALA A 516 -9.53 -10.52 34.28
CA ALA A 516 -9.09 -11.04 35.57
C ALA A 516 -7.57 -11.31 35.58
N TYR A 517 -7.02 -11.85 34.48
CA TYR A 517 -5.56 -12.05 34.36
C TYR A 517 -4.79 -10.72 34.43
N TYR A 518 -5.22 -9.72 33.69
CA TYR A 518 -4.56 -8.40 33.73
C TYR A 518 -4.77 -7.62 35.03
N GLN A 519 -5.74 -8.02 35.85
CA GLN A 519 -6.00 -7.46 37.19
C GLN A 519 -5.29 -8.22 38.32
N ASP A 520 -4.35 -9.12 37.98
CA ASP A 520 -3.59 -9.96 38.93
C ASP A 520 -4.48 -10.75 39.89
N GLN A 521 -5.67 -11.19 39.44
CA GLN A 521 -6.55 -12.02 40.27
C GLN A 521 -5.87 -13.36 40.56
N LYS A 522 -5.84 -13.73 41.83
CA LYS A 522 -5.25 -14.99 42.27
C LYS A 522 -6.20 -16.17 41.97
N GLN A 523 -5.62 -17.33 41.64
CA GLN A 523 -6.31 -18.60 41.40
C GLN A 523 -7.08 -18.69 40.09
N LEU A 524 -6.57 -18.11 39.03
CA LEU A 524 -7.07 -18.37 37.68
C LEU A 524 -6.68 -19.77 37.21
N PRO A 525 -7.51 -20.46 36.40
CA PRO A 525 -7.20 -21.78 35.83
C PRO A 525 -6.22 -21.63 34.64
N LEU A 526 -5.14 -20.86 34.82
CA LEU A 526 -4.16 -20.51 33.83
C LEU A 526 -2.74 -20.79 34.34
N LYS A 527 -1.92 -21.37 33.46
CA LYS A 527 -0.49 -21.63 33.72
C LYS A 527 0.35 -20.98 32.63
N LEU A 528 1.28 -20.13 33.01
CA LEU A 528 2.22 -19.53 32.05
C LEU A 528 3.11 -20.63 31.44
N ILE A 529 3.13 -20.71 30.10
CA ILE A 529 3.97 -21.61 29.33
C ILE A 529 5.20 -20.88 28.84
N ASP A 530 5.00 -19.71 28.18
CA ASP A 530 6.10 -18.91 27.64
C ASP A 530 5.71 -17.43 27.56
N SER A 531 6.71 -16.56 27.50
CA SER A 531 6.50 -15.12 27.37
C SER A 531 7.59 -14.47 26.55
N GLN A 532 7.23 -13.38 25.87
CA GLN A 532 8.13 -12.54 25.09
C GLN A 532 7.91 -11.06 25.44
N LYS A 533 8.89 -10.21 25.10
CA LYS A 533 8.84 -8.75 25.34
C LYS A 533 8.44 -8.41 26.79
N GLU A 534 9.20 -8.92 27.74
CA GLU A 534 9.02 -8.62 29.17
C GLU A 534 7.59 -8.92 29.67
N GLY A 535 6.94 -9.94 29.11
CA GLY A 535 5.59 -10.34 29.48
C GLY A 535 4.46 -9.63 28.75
N ALA A 536 4.77 -8.81 27.73
CA ALA A 536 3.72 -8.20 26.90
C ALA A 536 3.05 -9.21 25.96
N ILE A 537 3.75 -10.30 25.59
CA ILE A 537 3.22 -11.40 24.78
C ILE A 537 3.31 -12.68 25.62
N LEU A 538 2.17 -13.35 25.78
CA LEU A 538 2.04 -14.48 26.71
C LEU A 538 1.32 -15.64 26.02
N LEU A 539 1.85 -16.84 26.26
CA LEU A 539 1.16 -18.10 26.01
C LEU A 539 0.85 -18.76 27.34
N LEU A 540 -0.42 -18.92 27.62
CA LEU A 540 -0.95 -19.49 28.85
C LEU A 540 -1.69 -20.80 28.54
N GLU A 541 -1.44 -21.87 29.27
CA GLU A 541 -2.23 -23.10 29.21
C GLU A 541 -3.45 -22.97 30.12
N ILE A 542 -4.64 -23.32 29.61
CA ILE A 542 -5.86 -23.40 30.41
C ILE A 542 -5.88 -24.77 31.09
N THR A 543 -5.61 -24.78 32.39
CA THR A 543 -5.42 -26.02 33.18
C THR A 543 -6.74 -26.68 33.58
N ASP A 544 -7.80 -25.90 33.64
CA ASP A 544 -9.18 -26.38 33.90
C ASP A 544 -10.12 -25.69 32.88
N PRO A 545 -10.36 -26.32 31.73
CA PRO A 545 -11.27 -25.78 30.71
C PRO A 545 -12.71 -25.61 31.24
N ALA A 546 -13.19 -26.48 32.13
CA ALA A 546 -14.55 -26.38 32.65
C ALA A 546 -14.75 -25.13 33.50
N ALA A 547 -13.77 -24.76 34.32
CA ALA A 547 -13.79 -23.54 35.11
C ALA A 547 -13.51 -22.27 34.29
N ALA A 548 -12.68 -22.37 33.24
CA ALA A 548 -12.29 -21.22 32.38
C ALA A 548 -13.39 -20.84 31.38
N TRP A 549 -14.12 -21.81 30.83
CA TRP A 549 -15.03 -21.61 29.71
C TRP A 549 -16.13 -20.58 29.96
N PRO A 550 -16.84 -20.61 31.12
CA PRO A 550 -17.85 -19.58 31.42
C PRO A 550 -17.26 -18.14 31.46
N GLN A 551 -15.96 -18.03 31.77
CA GLN A 551 -15.27 -16.75 31.89
C GLN A 551 -14.69 -16.27 30.53
N LEU A 552 -14.70 -17.12 29.49
CA LEU A 552 -14.36 -16.74 28.10
C LEU A 552 -15.56 -16.16 27.34
N LEU A 553 -16.78 -16.27 27.91
CA LEU A 553 -17.96 -15.65 27.34
C LEU A 553 -17.81 -14.13 27.38
N LEU A 554 -18.04 -13.50 26.24
CA LEU A 554 -18.04 -12.04 26.15
C LEU A 554 -19.22 -11.47 26.95
N PRO A 555 -19.06 -10.32 27.60
CA PRO A 555 -20.22 -9.61 28.17
C PRO A 555 -21.25 -9.37 27.06
N GLN A 556 -22.52 -9.66 27.34
CA GLN A 556 -23.63 -9.43 26.39
C GLN A 556 -23.87 -7.95 26.15
#